data_58a2fefb02afa9b606feaafc8728dbc6
#
_entry.id   58a2fefb02afa9b606feaafc8728dbc6
#
_cell.length_a   1.000
_cell.length_b   1.000
_cell.length_c   1.000
_cell.angle_alpha   90.00
_cell.angle_beta   90.00
_cell.angle_gamma   90.00
#
_symmetry.space_group_name_H-M   'P 1'
#
loop_
_entity.id
_entity.type
_entity.pdbx_description
1 polymer ?
#
loop_
_entity_poly.entity_id
_entity_poly.type
_entity_poly.pdbx_seq_one_letter_code
_entity_poly.pdbx_strand_id
1 'polypeptide(L)'
;MENKELKKFEDKYMIKVKGGKYKPSFTDEEKEVFDIEVCKYPTTQKMWLEVMKNNPSEFKGDNKPIETVTWWQALEFCNKLSKKYGLEPVYDLSKSNQDKLMIKELGGKIVSPDIANFKNTEGFRLPTEIEWEWFARGGQIAIEQETFDYEYSGSNNVDEVAW
;
A
#
# COMPACT_ATOMS: atom_id res chain seq x y z
N MET A 1 21.30 4.74 13.98
CA MET A 1 21.83 5.20 12.67
C MET A 1 20.68 5.15 11.66
N GLU A 2 20.41 6.25 11.00
CA GLU A 2 19.38 6.32 9.96
C GLU A 2 19.75 5.41 8.79
N ASN A 3 18.80 4.61 8.32
CA ASN A 3 19.03 3.71 7.19
C ASN A 3 19.03 4.53 5.88
N LYS A 4 20.22 4.93 5.43
CA LYS A 4 20.39 5.78 4.25
C LYS A 4 19.78 5.21 2.96
N GLU A 5 19.77 3.89 2.80
CA GLU A 5 19.21 3.26 1.60
C GLU A 5 17.68 3.27 1.64
N LEU A 6 17.09 3.03 2.81
CA LEU A 6 15.66 3.19 3.01
C LEU A 6 15.23 4.63 2.74
N LYS A 7 15.95 5.61 3.30
CA LYS A 7 15.66 7.03 3.10
C LYS A 7 15.69 7.44 1.63
N LYS A 8 16.66 6.97 0.86
CA LYS A 8 16.70 7.21 -0.60
C LYS A 8 15.50 6.60 -1.33
N PHE A 9 15.05 5.41 -0.91
CA PHE A 9 13.87 4.77 -1.48
C PHE A 9 12.61 5.58 -1.17
N GLU A 10 12.42 5.97 0.09
CA GLU A 10 11.29 6.78 0.55
C GLU A 10 11.23 8.12 -0.20
N ASP A 11 12.31 8.88 -0.24
CA ASP A 11 12.35 10.19 -0.92
C ASP A 11 11.99 10.07 -2.41
N LYS A 12 12.39 8.99 -3.04
CA LYS A 12 12.14 8.75 -4.47
C LYS A 12 10.73 8.26 -4.77
N TYR A 13 10.24 7.31 -4.00
CA TYR A 13 9.05 6.52 -4.36
C TYR A 13 7.86 6.73 -3.43
N MET A 14 8.05 7.27 -2.24
CA MET A 14 6.98 7.38 -1.24
C MET A 14 6.49 8.82 -1.09
N ILE A 15 5.26 8.96 -0.63
CA ILE A 15 4.65 10.24 -0.24
C ILE A 15 3.94 10.04 1.10
N LYS A 16 4.05 11.05 1.97
CA LYS A 16 3.31 11.10 3.22
C LYS A 16 1.88 11.52 2.96
N VAL A 17 0.94 10.70 3.40
CA VAL A 17 -0.49 10.98 3.35
C VAL A 17 -0.96 11.18 4.77
N LYS A 18 -1.49 12.38 5.05
CA LYS A 18 -2.08 12.69 6.34
C LYS A 18 -3.37 11.88 6.52
N GLY A 19 -3.49 11.27 7.67
CA GLY A 19 -4.70 10.57 8.06
C GLY A 19 -5.87 11.51 8.34
N GLY A 20 -7.03 10.93 8.55
CA GLY A 20 -8.26 11.65 8.82
C GLY A 20 -9.41 10.69 9.03
N LYS A 21 -10.62 11.26 9.05
CA LYS A 21 -11.85 10.48 9.17
C LYS A 21 -12.75 10.74 7.96
N TYR A 22 -13.36 9.69 7.49
CA TYR A 22 -14.29 9.77 6.37
C TYR A 22 -15.26 8.59 6.39
N LYS A 23 -16.30 8.69 5.58
CA LYS A 23 -17.25 7.60 5.33
C LYS A 23 -16.86 6.90 4.03
N PRO A 24 -16.35 5.65 4.08
CA PRO A 24 -16.05 4.88 2.89
C PRO A 24 -17.30 4.56 2.06
N SER A 25 -17.12 4.35 0.75
CA SER A 25 -18.20 4.08 -0.20
C SER A 25 -18.99 2.80 0.10
N PHE A 26 -18.37 1.86 0.81
CA PHE A 26 -18.92 0.53 1.09
C PHE A 26 -19.55 0.39 2.50
N THR A 27 -19.59 1.46 3.32
CA THR A 27 -20.19 1.41 4.66
C THR A 27 -20.80 2.75 5.06
N ASP A 28 -21.81 2.69 5.93
CA ASP A 28 -22.41 3.87 6.54
C ASP A 28 -21.69 4.40 7.77
N GLU A 29 -20.67 3.69 8.23
CA GLU A 29 -19.87 4.07 9.40
C GLU A 29 -18.68 4.95 9.02
N GLU A 30 -18.43 5.99 9.82
CA GLU A 30 -17.18 6.76 9.73
C GLU A 30 -15.99 5.86 10.13
N LYS A 31 -14.94 5.91 9.34
CA LYS A 31 -13.66 5.19 9.60
C LYS A 31 -12.52 6.18 9.71
N GLU A 32 -11.53 5.81 10.52
CA GLU A 32 -10.30 6.58 10.72
C GLU A 32 -9.13 5.96 9.98
N VAL A 33 -8.40 6.79 9.24
CA VAL A 33 -7.09 6.46 8.65
C VAL A 33 -6.03 7.23 9.44
N PHE A 34 -4.94 6.58 9.82
CA PHE A 34 -3.80 7.25 10.43
C PHE A 34 -2.82 7.76 9.36
N ASP A 35 -1.87 8.61 9.76
CA ASP A 35 -0.81 9.08 8.87
C ASP A 35 -0.01 7.89 8.33
N ILE A 36 0.10 7.80 7.02
CA ILE A 36 0.78 6.70 6.31
C ILE A 36 1.73 7.24 5.23
N GLU A 37 2.70 6.42 4.87
CA GLU A 37 3.50 6.64 3.67
C GLU A 37 3.07 5.65 2.59
N VAL A 38 2.77 6.16 1.39
CA VAL A 38 2.31 5.36 0.25
C VAL A 38 3.22 5.55 -0.95
N CYS A 39 3.31 4.56 -1.81
CA CYS A 39 4.00 4.72 -3.09
C CYS A 39 3.26 5.75 -3.95
N LYS A 40 4.02 6.66 -4.56
CA LYS A 40 3.52 7.68 -5.50
C LYS A 40 2.88 7.07 -6.75
N TYR A 41 3.31 5.88 -7.11
CA TYR A 41 2.93 5.17 -8.33
C TYR A 41 2.64 3.70 -8.02
N PRO A 42 1.88 2.99 -8.87
CA PRO A 42 1.84 1.55 -8.84
C PRO A 42 3.25 0.95 -8.89
N THR A 43 3.48 -0.17 -8.22
CA THR A 43 4.77 -0.87 -8.23
C THR A 43 5.19 -1.14 -9.67
N THR A 44 6.36 -0.62 -10.08
CA THR A 44 6.85 -0.81 -11.46
C THR A 44 7.49 -2.17 -11.64
N GLN A 45 7.57 -2.62 -12.92
CA GLN A 45 8.23 -3.87 -13.26
C GLN A 45 9.70 -3.88 -12.85
N LYS A 46 10.39 -2.73 -12.94
CA LYS A 46 11.77 -2.58 -12.45
C LYS A 46 11.88 -2.80 -10.94
N MET A 47 11.00 -2.17 -10.14
CA MET A 47 10.99 -2.36 -8.68
C MET A 47 10.73 -3.82 -8.31
N TRP A 48 9.77 -4.44 -9.01
CA TRP A 48 9.45 -5.85 -8.81
C TRP A 48 10.64 -6.76 -9.14
N LEU A 49 11.26 -6.58 -10.31
CA LEU A 49 12.40 -7.37 -10.76
C LEU A 49 13.60 -7.28 -9.80
N GLU A 50 13.86 -6.09 -9.24
CA GLU A 50 14.93 -5.89 -8.26
C GLU A 50 14.73 -6.71 -6.98
N VAL A 51 13.49 -7.00 -6.60
CA VAL A 51 13.11 -7.71 -5.37
C VAL A 51 12.83 -9.18 -5.64
N MET A 52 12.01 -9.49 -6.64
CA MET A 52 11.50 -10.85 -6.91
C MET A 52 12.36 -11.65 -7.88
N LYS A 53 13.30 -10.99 -8.61
CA LYS A 53 14.22 -11.60 -9.58
C LYS A 53 13.55 -12.21 -10.82
N ASN A 54 12.26 -11.89 -11.05
CA ASN A 54 11.52 -12.27 -12.24
C ASN A 54 10.60 -11.12 -12.65
N ASN A 55 10.08 -11.18 -13.87
CA ASN A 55 9.05 -10.24 -14.35
C ASN A 55 7.99 -11.03 -15.12
N PRO A 56 6.83 -11.34 -14.48
CA PRO A 56 5.76 -12.10 -15.11
C PRO A 56 4.91 -11.28 -16.08
N SER A 57 5.00 -9.93 -16.06
CA SER A 57 4.13 -9.05 -16.82
C SER A 57 4.07 -9.42 -18.29
N GLU A 58 2.91 -9.33 -18.91
CA GLU A 58 2.70 -9.53 -20.32
C GLU A 58 3.19 -8.31 -21.14
N PHE A 59 2.85 -7.10 -20.68
CA PHE A 59 3.21 -5.85 -21.37
C PHE A 59 4.52 -5.28 -20.83
N LYS A 60 5.64 -5.76 -21.32
CA LYS A 60 6.99 -5.39 -20.83
C LYS A 60 7.29 -3.89 -20.86
N GLY A 61 8.02 -3.43 -19.84
CA GLY A 61 8.54 -2.07 -19.71
C GLY A 61 8.92 -1.72 -18.28
N ASP A 62 10.14 -1.28 -18.06
CA ASP A 62 10.69 -1.02 -16.72
C ASP A 62 9.83 -0.10 -15.85
N ASN A 63 9.26 0.94 -16.45
CA ASN A 63 8.43 1.93 -15.78
C ASN A 63 6.93 1.64 -15.85
N LYS A 64 6.52 0.55 -16.50
CA LYS A 64 5.14 0.10 -16.50
C LYS A 64 4.80 -0.56 -15.16
N PRO A 65 3.54 -0.51 -14.72
CA PRO A 65 3.09 -1.26 -13.57
C PRO A 65 3.38 -2.76 -13.73
N ILE A 66 3.69 -3.42 -12.63
CA ILE A 66 3.73 -4.88 -12.59
C ILE A 66 2.31 -5.42 -12.74
N GLU A 67 2.12 -6.43 -13.57
CA GLU A 67 0.85 -7.14 -13.74
C GLU A 67 1.10 -8.65 -13.90
N THR A 68 0.03 -9.44 -14.00
CA THR A 68 0.10 -10.90 -14.03
C THR A 68 0.77 -11.48 -12.76
N VAL A 69 0.45 -10.86 -11.61
CA VAL A 69 0.88 -11.31 -10.29
C VAL A 69 -0.33 -11.70 -9.43
N THR A 70 -0.15 -12.72 -8.62
CA THR A 70 -1.16 -13.10 -7.64
C THR A 70 -1.10 -12.20 -6.41
N TRP A 71 -2.19 -12.13 -5.66
CA TRP A 71 -2.21 -11.44 -4.38
C TRP A 71 -1.12 -11.96 -3.41
N TRP A 72 -0.92 -13.27 -3.32
CA TRP A 72 0.14 -13.86 -2.50
C TRP A 72 1.55 -13.42 -2.92
N GLN A 73 1.80 -13.29 -4.21
CA GLN A 73 3.08 -12.77 -4.71
C GLN A 73 3.25 -11.29 -4.33
N ALA A 74 2.17 -10.50 -4.30
CA ALA A 74 2.24 -9.11 -3.82
C ALA A 74 2.57 -9.04 -2.32
N LEU A 75 2.01 -9.92 -1.48
CA LEU A 75 2.40 -10.02 -0.06
C LEU A 75 3.87 -10.42 0.11
N GLU A 76 4.32 -11.41 -0.67
CA GLU A 76 5.72 -11.83 -0.67
C GLU A 76 6.67 -10.71 -1.09
N PHE A 77 6.30 -9.95 -2.12
CA PHE A 77 7.04 -8.76 -2.55
C PHE A 77 7.18 -7.75 -1.41
N CYS A 78 6.09 -7.39 -0.72
CA CYS A 78 6.13 -6.49 0.42
C CYS A 78 7.09 -6.96 1.51
N ASN A 79 7.03 -8.25 1.86
CA ASN A 79 7.93 -8.84 2.85
C ASN A 79 9.41 -8.82 2.41
N LYS A 80 9.68 -9.14 1.15
CA LYS A 80 11.05 -9.10 0.61
C LYS A 80 11.58 -7.67 0.52
N LEU A 81 10.73 -6.72 0.13
CA LEU A 81 11.07 -5.30 0.11
C LEU A 81 11.40 -4.79 1.52
N SER A 82 10.59 -5.16 2.52
CA SER A 82 10.84 -4.84 3.92
C SER A 82 12.21 -5.35 4.37
N LYS A 83 12.50 -6.63 4.14
CA LYS A 83 13.80 -7.25 4.48
C LYS A 83 14.98 -6.58 3.77
N LYS A 84 14.81 -6.19 2.49
CA LYS A 84 15.84 -5.48 1.72
C LYS A 84 16.28 -4.19 2.42
N TYR A 85 15.37 -3.51 3.08
CA TYR A 85 15.64 -2.27 3.81
C TYR A 85 15.77 -2.43 5.32
N GLY A 86 15.86 -3.68 5.83
CA GLY A 86 16.05 -3.96 7.25
C GLY A 86 14.83 -3.71 8.13
N LEU A 87 13.64 -3.68 7.52
CA LEU A 87 12.37 -3.54 8.24
C LEU A 87 11.77 -4.90 8.59
N GLU A 88 11.03 -4.97 9.68
CA GLU A 88 10.31 -6.20 10.05
C GLU A 88 9.15 -6.46 9.07
N PRO A 89 9.10 -7.63 8.41
CA PRO A 89 8.00 -7.97 7.52
C PRO A 89 6.64 -8.00 8.21
N VAL A 90 5.61 -7.50 7.53
CA VAL A 90 4.25 -7.41 8.07
C VAL A 90 3.49 -8.72 8.00
N TYR A 91 3.74 -9.54 6.97
CA TYR A 91 2.97 -10.76 6.76
C TYR A 91 3.72 -12.00 7.28
N ASP A 92 3.07 -12.80 8.13
CA ASP A 92 3.59 -14.13 8.49
C ASP A 92 3.14 -15.17 7.45
N LEU A 93 3.88 -15.27 6.37
CA LEU A 93 3.58 -16.20 5.29
C LEU A 93 3.89 -17.67 5.64
N SER A 94 4.59 -17.94 6.75
CA SER A 94 4.86 -19.30 7.22
C SER A 94 3.65 -19.96 7.87
N LYS A 95 2.76 -19.14 8.46
CA LYS A 95 1.51 -19.56 9.10
C LYS A 95 0.28 -19.24 8.26
N SER A 96 0.44 -18.43 7.22
CA SER A 96 -0.58 -18.16 6.24
C SER A 96 -0.65 -19.35 5.31
N ASN A 97 -1.60 -20.24 5.53
CA ASN A 97 -2.01 -21.19 4.52
C ASN A 97 -2.99 -20.50 3.57
N GLN A 98 -3.37 -21.14 2.47
CA GLN A 98 -4.12 -20.55 1.36
C GLN A 98 -5.44 -19.86 1.77
N ASP A 99 -5.92 -20.07 2.98
CA ASP A 99 -7.21 -19.59 3.45
C ASP A 99 -7.13 -18.53 4.57
N LYS A 100 -5.93 -18.23 5.09
CA LYS A 100 -5.81 -17.34 6.26
C LYS A 100 -4.52 -16.52 6.27
N LEU A 101 -4.65 -15.25 5.94
CA LEU A 101 -3.56 -14.28 6.14
C LEU A 101 -3.31 -14.03 7.63
N MET A 102 -2.04 -13.94 8.01
CA MET A 102 -1.62 -13.55 9.36
C MET A 102 -0.71 -12.32 9.30
N ILE A 103 -0.95 -11.39 10.19
CA ILE A 103 -0.20 -10.15 10.35
C ILE A 103 0.77 -10.28 11.53
N LYS A 104 1.99 -9.85 11.33
CA LYS A 104 3.02 -9.80 12.36
C LYS A 104 3.21 -8.35 12.82
N GLU A 105 2.83 -8.07 14.04
CA GLU A 105 3.08 -6.80 14.72
C GLU A 105 4.49 -6.76 15.32
N LEU A 106 5.00 -5.55 15.56
CA LEU A 106 6.25 -5.34 16.28
C LEU A 106 6.23 -6.06 17.63
N GLY A 107 7.37 -6.65 18.01
CA GLY A 107 7.44 -7.52 19.18
C GLY A 107 7.04 -8.98 18.91
N GLY A 108 6.71 -9.33 17.65
CA GLY A 108 6.48 -10.71 17.21
C GLY A 108 5.07 -11.25 17.46
N LYS A 109 4.11 -10.40 17.86
CA LYS A 109 2.72 -10.79 18.01
C LYS A 109 2.10 -11.08 16.64
N ILE A 110 1.45 -12.24 16.49
CA ILE A 110 0.84 -12.69 15.24
C ILE A 110 -0.67 -12.73 15.43
N VAL A 111 -1.39 -12.01 14.57
CA VAL A 111 -2.85 -11.81 14.65
C VAL A 111 -3.50 -11.94 13.26
N SER A 112 -4.81 -12.14 13.24
CA SER A 112 -5.59 -12.03 12.01
C SER A 112 -5.71 -10.57 11.56
N PRO A 113 -5.93 -10.28 10.27
CA PRO A 113 -6.07 -8.92 9.76
C PRO A 113 -7.15 -8.10 10.45
N ASP A 114 -8.26 -8.73 10.85
CA ASP A 114 -9.42 -8.08 11.46
C ASP A 114 -9.12 -7.41 12.80
N ILE A 115 -8.11 -7.92 13.53
CA ILE A 115 -7.71 -7.41 14.84
C ILE A 115 -6.30 -6.80 14.83
N ALA A 116 -5.65 -6.75 13.67
CA ALA A 116 -4.31 -6.22 13.53
C ALA A 116 -4.27 -4.71 13.79
N ASN A 117 -3.31 -4.28 14.58
CA ASN A 117 -2.98 -2.87 14.70
C ASN A 117 -1.87 -2.51 13.71
N PHE A 118 -2.26 -2.04 12.53
CA PHE A 118 -1.29 -1.66 11.49
C PHE A 118 -0.39 -0.48 11.86
N LYS A 119 -0.77 0.35 12.86
CA LYS A 119 0.14 1.35 13.46
C LYS A 119 1.33 0.69 14.18
N ASN A 120 1.19 -0.56 14.57
CA ASN A 120 2.23 -1.35 15.24
C ASN A 120 2.95 -2.30 14.26
N THR A 121 3.09 -1.88 13.01
CA THR A 121 3.88 -2.57 11.98
C THR A 121 4.91 -1.61 11.39
N GLU A 122 6.02 -2.14 10.88
CA GLU A 122 7.14 -1.33 10.41
C GLU A 122 7.34 -1.48 8.89
N GLY A 123 7.11 -2.68 8.37
CA GLY A 123 7.44 -3.04 7.00
C GLY A 123 6.45 -2.53 5.96
N PHE A 124 6.84 -2.71 4.71
CA PHE A 124 5.96 -2.45 3.57
C PHE A 124 4.81 -3.46 3.55
N ARG A 125 3.63 -2.98 3.20
CA ARG A 125 2.41 -3.78 3.09
C ARG A 125 1.47 -3.25 2.01
N LEU A 126 0.50 -4.03 1.64
CA LEU A 126 -0.63 -3.53 0.86
C LEU A 126 -1.48 -2.60 1.74
N PRO A 127 -2.09 -1.58 1.16
CA PRO A 127 -3.07 -0.78 1.89
C PRO A 127 -4.30 -1.62 2.25
N THR A 128 -4.97 -1.25 3.32
CA THR A 128 -6.33 -1.72 3.56
C THR A 128 -7.29 -1.03 2.58
N GLU A 129 -8.50 -1.57 2.42
CA GLU A 129 -9.54 -0.97 1.57
C GLU A 129 -9.86 0.47 1.97
N ILE A 130 -9.95 0.72 3.29
CA ILE A 130 -10.19 2.05 3.85
C ILE A 130 -9.04 3.02 3.54
N GLU A 131 -7.80 2.60 3.70
CA GLU A 131 -6.61 3.41 3.39
C GLU A 131 -6.54 3.68 1.88
N TRP A 132 -6.80 2.66 1.07
CA TRP A 132 -6.75 2.79 -0.39
C TRP A 132 -7.77 3.82 -0.89
N GLU A 133 -9.02 3.73 -0.44
CA GLU A 133 -10.06 4.69 -0.84
C GLU A 133 -9.72 6.11 -0.35
N TRP A 134 -9.19 6.24 0.89
CA TRP A 134 -8.77 7.52 1.43
C TRP A 134 -7.77 8.24 0.54
N PHE A 135 -6.66 7.61 0.18
CA PHE A 135 -5.66 8.29 -0.64
C PHE A 135 -6.02 8.33 -2.13
N ALA A 136 -6.81 7.39 -2.65
CA ALA A 136 -7.30 7.44 -4.02
C ALA A 136 -8.25 8.64 -4.24
N ARG A 137 -8.99 9.05 -3.21
CA ARG A 137 -9.84 10.24 -3.22
C ARG A 137 -9.08 11.54 -2.89
N GLY A 138 -7.78 11.47 -2.62
CA GLY A 138 -6.92 12.62 -2.34
C GLY A 138 -6.77 12.99 -0.86
N GLY A 139 -7.34 12.20 0.05
CA GLY A 139 -7.18 12.33 1.50
C GLY A 139 -7.57 13.69 2.05
N GLN A 140 -6.86 14.13 3.08
CA GLN A 140 -7.14 15.40 3.78
C GLN A 140 -7.06 16.62 2.84
N ILE A 141 -6.16 16.59 1.85
CA ILE A 141 -6.03 17.69 0.88
C ILE A 141 -7.29 17.86 0.05
N ALA A 142 -7.87 16.75 -0.40
CA ALA A 142 -9.11 16.79 -1.19
C ALA A 142 -10.30 17.27 -0.34
N ILE A 143 -10.35 16.94 0.95
CA ILE A 143 -11.36 17.48 1.88
C ILE A 143 -11.23 19.01 1.97
N GLU A 144 -10.01 19.52 2.18
CA GLU A 144 -9.73 20.95 2.27
C GLU A 144 -10.02 21.71 0.96
N GLN A 145 -9.94 21.03 -0.18
CA GLN A 145 -10.23 21.57 -1.52
C GLN A 145 -11.68 21.32 -1.98
N GLU A 146 -12.51 20.67 -1.17
CA GLU A 146 -13.88 20.29 -1.50
C GLU A 146 -13.98 19.38 -2.75
N THR A 147 -12.94 18.56 -3.01
CA THR A 147 -12.85 17.64 -4.15
C THR A 147 -12.93 16.16 -3.73
N PHE A 148 -13.03 15.89 -2.43
CA PHE A 148 -13.03 14.52 -1.89
C PHE A 148 -14.23 13.69 -2.35
N ASP A 149 -15.37 14.32 -2.60
CA ASP A 149 -16.62 13.66 -2.99
C ASP A 149 -16.84 13.61 -4.51
N TYR A 150 -15.80 13.81 -5.30
CA TYR A 150 -15.88 13.61 -6.74
C TYR A 150 -16.22 12.14 -7.07
N GLU A 151 -16.98 11.93 -8.13
CA GLU A 151 -17.43 10.60 -8.56
C GLU A 151 -16.28 9.70 -8.96
N TYR A 152 -15.24 10.30 -9.57
CA TYR A 152 -13.99 9.60 -9.92
C TYR A 152 -12.82 10.22 -9.17
N SER A 153 -11.71 9.46 -9.06
CA SER A 153 -10.49 9.99 -8.44
C SER A 153 -9.94 11.18 -9.26
N GLY A 154 -10.17 12.39 -8.76
CA GLY A 154 -9.67 13.63 -9.33
C GLY A 154 -10.69 14.47 -10.14
N SER A 155 -11.85 13.92 -10.56
CA SER A 155 -12.87 14.67 -11.27
C SER A 155 -14.26 14.03 -11.18
N ASN A 156 -15.31 14.82 -11.44
CA ASN A 156 -16.67 14.32 -11.73
C ASN A 156 -16.87 13.95 -13.22
N ASN A 157 -15.87 14.15 -14.04
CA ASN A 157 -15.90 13.81 -15.46
C ASN A 157 -14.88 12.70 -15.75
N VAL A 158 -15.37 11.53 -16.15
CA VAL A 158 -14.53 10.36 -16.43
C VAL A 158 -13.51 10.62 -17.53
N ASP A 159 -13.83 11.42 -18.54
CA ASP A 159 -12.95 11.72 -19.67
C ASP A 159 -11.71 12.55 -19.29
N GLU A 160 -11.71 13.15 -18.10
CA GLU A 160 -10.56 13.90 -17.58
C GLU A 160 -9.57 13.01 -16.81
N VAL A 161 -9.99 11.83 -16.32
CA VAL A 161 -9.21 11.01 -15.38
C VAL A 161 -9.08 9.54 -15.78
N ALA A 162 -9.80 9.10 -16.82
CA ALA A 162 -9.72 7.74 -17.37
C ALA A 162 -9.18 7.75 -18.81
N TRP A 163 -8.66 6.59 -19.22
CA TRP A 163 -8.03 6.34 -20.53
C TRP A 163 -8.89 5.39 -21.32
#